data_57f0f651edaf87cb30851277b98b7996
#
_entry.id   57f0f651edaf87cb30851277b98b7996
#
_cell.length_a   1.000
_cell.length_b   1.000
_cell.length_c   1.000
_cell.angle_alpha   90.00
_cell.angle_beta   90.00
_cell.angle_gamma   90.00
#
_symmetry.space_group_name_H-M   'P 1'
#
loop_
_entity.id
_entity.type
_entity.pdbx_description
1 polymer ?
#
loop_
_entity_poly.entity_id
_entity_poly.type
_entity_poly.pdbx_seq_one_letter_code
_entity_poly.pdbx_strand_id
1 'polypeptide(L)'
;MSGARESLGHIFLILGRLTLAGIFIFAAYAKMKPQAAMAWSSASVKTSLSMFAMQVDSYQLLPPQLVSPAAHFLPPFELFLGLWLLSGVLLPYSALVTTLLIGIFFATQVRTYRMGLEINCGCFGPGERLGPKTLLHDGSFLVLALAVTVGAFILNRRVRRKLLDSASDSTISAPQHAE
;
A
#
# COMPACT_ATOMS: atom_id res chain seq x y z
N MET A 1 17.10 -17.32 23.46
CA MET A 1 17.19 -17.07 22.00
C MET A 1 15.84 -16.74 21.33
N SER A 2 14.69 -16.98 21.98
CA SER A 2 13.36 -16.64 21.43
C SER A 2 13.05 -15.14 21.40
N GLY A 3 13.37 -14.41 22.46
CA GLY A 3 13.05 -12.98 22.58
C GLY A 3 13.71 -12.09 21.51
N ALA A 4 14.96 -12.37 21.13
CA ALA A 4 15.64 -11.61 20.09
C ALA A 4 14.99 -11.77 18.70
N ARG A 5 14.49 -12.96 18.38
CA ARG A 5 13.79 -13.22 17.11
C ARG A 5 12.40 -12.58 17.06
N GLU A 6 11.71 -12.50 18.20
CA GLU A 6 10.43 -11.80 18.31
C GLU A 6 10.60 -10.28 18.18
N SER A 7 11.62 -9.74 18.84
CA SER A 7 11.96 -8.31 18.75
C SER A 7 12.34 -7.90 17.31
N LEU A 8 13.15 -8.72 16.63
CA LEU A 8 13.54 -8.47 15.23
C LEU A 8 12.33 -8.48 14.28
N GLY A 9 11.39 -9.41 14.52
CA GLY A 9 10.14 -9.47 13.73
C GLY A 9 9.27 -8.22 13.90
N HIS A 10 9.15 -7.69 15.11
CA HIS A 10 8.42 -6.44 15.37
C HIS A 10 9.09 -5.23 14.70
N ILE A 11 10.42 -5.11 14.79
CA ILE A 11 11.17 -4.04 14.15
C ILE A 11 10.98 -4.09 12.63
N PHE A 12 11.10 -5.28 12.03
CA PHE A 12 10.87 -5.46 10.59
C PHE A 12 9.47 -5.02 10.17
N LEU A 13 8.42 -5.39 10.92
CA LEU A 13 7.05 -4.99 10.63
C LEU A 13 6.84 -3.48 10.76
N ILE A 14 7.43 -2.85 11.77
CA ILE A 14 7.35 -1.39 11.96
C ILE A 14 8.05 -0.68 10.79
N LEU A 15 9.28 -1.06 10.48
CA LEU A 15 10.04 -0.44 9.38
C LEU A 15 9.36 -0.67 8.03
N GLY A 16 8.93 -1.89 7.73
CA GLY A 16 8.24 -2.22 6.50
C GLY A 16 6.93 -1.44 6.33
N ARG A 17 6.14 -1.31 7.42
CA ARG A 17 4.93 -0.50 7.45
C ARG A 17 5.21 0.98 7.19
N LEU A 18 6.21 1.55 7.85
CA LEU A 18 6.57 2.96 7.67
C LEU A 18 7.06 3.23 6.24
N THR A 19 7.85 2.32 5.69
CA THR A 19 8.33 2.41 4.30
C THR A 19 7.15 2.39 3.32
N LEU A 20 6.23 1.43 3.45
CA LEU A 20 5.04 1.36 2.60
C LEU A 20 4.15 2.59 2.75
N ALA A 21 3.91 3.06 3.98
CA ALA A 21 3.15 4.28 4.22
C ALA A 21 3.79 5.49 3.53
N GLY A 22 5.11 5.65 3.66
CA GLY A 22 5.87 6.72 2.99
C GLY A 22 5.76 6.65 1.47
N ILE A 23 5.86 5.46 0.89
CA ILE A 23 5.70 5.24 -0.55
C ILE A 23 4.32 5.69 -1.03
N PHE A 24 3.24 5.31 -0.33
CA PHE A 24 1.87 5.66 -0.70
C PHE A 24 1.58 7.15 -0.57
N ILE A 25 2.05 7.78 0.51
CA ILE A 25 1.93 9.23 0.71
C ILE A 25 2.70 9.97 -0.39
N PHE A 26 3.92 9.53 -0.69
CA PHE A 26 4.73 10.12 -1.75
C PHE A 26 4.10 9.92 -3.14
N ALA A 27 3.56 8.75 -3.45
CA ALA A 27 2.87 8.47 -4.72
C ALA A 27 1.65 9.36 -4.91
N ALA A 28 0.81 9.51 -3.87
CA ALA A 28 -0.32 10.43 -3.88
C ALA A 28 0.12 11.89 -4.09
N TYR A 29 1.14 12.32 -3.35
CA TYR A 29 1.71 13.66 -3.49
C TYR A 29 2.24 13.91 -4.92
N ALA A 30 3.00 12.98 -5.48
CA ALA A 30 3.60 13.09 -6.81
C ALA A 30 2.54 13.23 -7.92
N LYS A 31 1.39 12.56 -7.78
CA LYS A 31 0.26 12.65 -8.71
C LYS A 31 -0.54 13.96 -8.58
N MET A 32 -0.60 14.54 -7.37
CA MET A 32 -1.33 15.78 -7.11
C MET A 32 -0.44 17.02 -7.24
N LYS A 33 0.89 16.87 -7.21
CA LYS A 33 1.83 17.98 -7.26
C LYS A 33 1.63 18.82 -8.54
N PRO A 34 1.45 20.16 -8.42
CA PRO A 34 1.42 21.05 -9.57
C PRO A 34 2.72 20.96 -10.36
N GLN A 35 2.63 21.03 -11.68
CA GLN A 35 3.82 21.09 -12.52
C GLN A 35 4.58 22.41 -12.32
N ALA A 36 5.90 22.38 -12.65
CA ALA A 36 6.82 23.47 -12.41
C ALA A 36 6.23 24.85 -12.81
N ALA A 37 6.34 25.82 -11.92
CA ALA A 37 5.85 27.20 -12.04
C ALA A 37 4.36 27.45 -11.71
N MET A 38 3.54 26.45 -11.40
CA MET A 38 2.17 26.69 -10.93
C MET A 38 2.09 26.71 -9.40
N ALA A 39 1.46 27.73 -8.84
CA ALA A 39 1.14 27.76 -7.41
C ALA A 39 0.12 26.64 -7.06
N TRP A 40 0.15 26.18 -5.82
CA TRP A 40 -0.84 25.25 -5.31
C TRP A 40 -2.24 25.90 -5.33
N SER A 41 -3.10 25.41 -6.21
CA SER A 41 -4.49 25.84 -6.34
C SER A 41 -5.36 24.64 -6.74
N SER A 42 -6.66 24.75 -6.54
CA SER A 42 -7.60 23.71 -7.00
C SER A 42 -7.53 23.49 -8.53
N ALA A 43 -7.24 24.54 -9.29
CA ALA A 43 -7.08 24.46 -10.74
C ALA A 43 -5.81 23.69 -11.12
N SER A 44 -4.67 23.95 -10.46
CA SER A 44 -3.42 23.26 -10.76
C SER A 44 -3.46 21.77 -10.37
N VAL A 45 -4.11 21.43 -9.27
CA VAL A 45 -4.34 20.01 -8.89
C VAL A 45 -5.22 19.31 -9.91
N LYS A 46 -6.30 19.94 -10.39
CA LYS A 46 -7.15 19.36 -11.46
C LYS A 46 -6.35 19.09 -12.74
N THR A 47 -5.46 20.02 -13.12
CA THR A 47 -4.58 19.82 -14.29
C THR A 47 -3.64 18.62 -14.10
N SER A 48 -3.03 18.47 -12.92
CA SER A 48 -2.18 17.33 -12.60
C SER A 48 -2.95 16.01 -12.66
N LEU A 49 -4.18 15.98 -12.14
CA LEU A 49 -5.06 14.80 -12.21
C LEU A 49 -5.49 14.47 -13.64
N SER A 50 -5.72 15.49 -14.49
CA SER A 50 -6.00 15.26 -15.91
C SER A 50 -4.81 14.65 -16.65
N MET A 51 -3.59 15.07 -16.34
CA MET A 51 -2.37 14.46 -16.89
C MET A 51 -2.18 13.03 -16.39
N PHE A 52 -2.50 12.78 -15.12
CA PHE A 52 -2.50 11.43 -14.58
C PHE A 52 -3.58 10.55 -15.26
N ALA A 53 -4.74 11.10 -15.59
CA ALA A 53 -5.77 10.41 -16.36
C ALA A 53 -5.26 9.98 -17.74
N MET A 54 -4.49 10.82 -18.43
CA MET A 54 -3.85 10.43 -19.71
C MET A 54 -2.85 9.27 -19.54
N GLN A 55 -2.13 9.24 -18.40
CA GLN A 55 -1.25 8.10 -18.09
C GLN A 55 -2.06 6.82 -17.84
N VAL A 56 -3.16 6.89 -17.09
CA VAL A 56 -4.06 5.74 -16.85
C VAL A 56 -4.65 5.23 -18.18
N ASP A 57 -5.03 6.12 -19.08
CA ASP A 57 -5.54 5.78 -20.41
C ASP A 57 -4.50 5.05 -21.27
N SER A 58 -3.23 5.44 -21.18
CA SER A 58 -2.14 4.83 -21.95
C SER A 58 -1.94 3.34 -21.65
N TYR A 59 -2.37 2.85 -20.49
CA TYR A 59 -2.38 1.41 -20.17
C TYR A 59 -3.45 0.61 -20.92
N GLN A 60 -4.43 1.26 -21.54
CA GLN A 60 -5.52 0.64 -22.33
C GLN A 60 -6.26 -0.47 -21.56
N LEU A 61 -6.49 -0.27 -20.26
CA LEU A 61 -7.13 -1.24 -19.37
C LEU A 61 -8.57 -0.91 -19.05
N LEU A 62 -8.89 0.38 -19.04
CA LEU A 62 -10.20 0.89 -18.67
C LEU A 62 -10.92 1.46 -19.88
N PRO A 63 -12.25 1.30 -19.96
CA PRO A 63 -13.03 2.03 -20.93
C PRO A 63 -12.91 3.55 -20.68
N PRO A 64 -12.96 4.39 -21.74
CA PRO A 64 -12.71 5.84 -21.62
C PRO A 64 -13.53 6.55 -20.56
N GLN A 65 -14.75 6.07 -20.28
CA GLN A 65 -15.64 6.64 -19.26
C GLN A 65 -15.13 6.44 -17.83
N LEU A 66 -14.32 5.39 -17.57
CA LEU A 66 -13.80 5.07 -16.23
C LEU A 66 -12.39 5.63 -15.98
N VAL A 67 -11.70 6.09 -17.00
CA VAL A 67 -10.33 6.64 -16.86
C VAL A 67 -10.31 7.87 -15.96
N SER A 68 -11.18 8.84 -16.23
CA SER A 68 -11.25 10.08 -15.44
C SER A 68 -11.66 9.84 -13.98
N PRO A 69 -12.74 9.10 -13.68
CA PRO A 69 -13.08 8.76 -12.30
C PRO A 69 -11.94 8.02 -11.56
N ALA A 70 -11.30 7.04 -12.21
CA ALA A 70 -10.21 6.30 -11.61
C ALA A 70 -9.02 7.21 -11.27
N ALA A 71 -8.63 8.11 -12.17
CA ALA A 71 -7.53 9.04 -11.97
C ALA A 71 -7.80 10.05 -10.84
N HIS A 72 -9.06 10.45 -10.63
CA HIS A 72 -9.43 11.34 -9.54
C HIS A 72 -9.56 10.62 -8.20
N PHE A 73 -9.97 9.36 -8.19
CA PHE A 73 -10.16 8.57 -6.98
C PHE A 73 -8.84 8.01 -6.44
N LEU A 74 -7.92 7.64 -7.31
CA LEU A 74 -6.71 6.89 -6.95
C LEU A 74 -5.76 7.65 -6.01
N PRO A 75 -5.36 8.93 -6.27
CA PRO A 75 -4.45 9.64 -5.38
C PRO A 75 -4.99 9.87 -3.97
N PRO A 76 -6.24 10.31 -3.75
CA PRO A 76 -6.78 10.41 -2.40
C PRO A 76 -6.92 9.05 -1.71
N PHE A 77 -7.20 7.99 -2.45
CA PHE A 77 -7.24 6.63 -1.92
C PHE A 77 -5.84 6.13 -1.50
N GLU A 78 -4.80 6.41 -2.29
CA GLU A 78 -3.41 6.14 -1.92
C GLU A 78 -2.99 6.89 -0.66
N LEU A 79 -3.36 8.17 -0.56
CA LEU A 79 -3.10 8.96 0.64
C LEU A 79 -3.79 8.37 1.86
N PHE A 80 -5.06 8.01 1.73
CA PHE A 80 -5.82 7.35 2.81
C PHE A 80 -5.15 6.05 3.25
N LEU A 81 -4.73 5.19 2.33
CA LEU A 81 -4.03 3.94 2.65
C LEU A 81 -2.70 4.19 3.34
N GLY A 82 -1.92 5.18 2.89
CA GLY A 82 -0.68 5.56 3.54
C GLY A 82 -0.89 6.01 4.99
N LEU A 83 -1.88 6.86 5.24
CA LEU A 83 -2.24 7.30 6.60
C LEU A 83 -2.80 6.16 7.44
N TRP A 84 -3.60 5.26 6.86
CA TRP A 84 -4.12 4.09 7.55
C TRP A 84 -2.99 3.14 7.96
N LEU A 85 -2.04 2.87 7.08
CA LEU A 85 -0.82 2.12 7.43
C LEU A 85 -0.05 2.80 8.56
N LEU A 86 0.10 4.13 8.52
CA LEU A 86 0.79 4.91 9.56
C LEU A 86 0.11 4.78 10.93
N SER A 87 -1.22 4.78 10.97
CA SER A 87 -1.97 4.62 12.22
C SER A 87 -1.77 3.24 12.86
N GLY A 88 -1.49 2.21 12.06
CA GLY A 88 -1.36 0.82 12.51
C GLY A 88 -2.66 0.17 12.97
N VAL A 89 -3.79 0.87 12.87
CA VAL A 89 -5.11 0.32 13.20
C VAL A 89 -5.47 -0.75 12.19
N LEU A 90 -5.87 -1.92 12.68
CA LEU A 90 -6.21 -3.08 11.83
C LEU A 90 -5.10 -3.41 10.81
N LEU A 91 -3.84 -3.38 11.25
CA LEU A 91 -2.65 -3.57 10.41
C LEU A 91 -2.74 -4.74 9.41
N PRO A 92 -3.27 -5.94 9.74
CA PRO A 92 -3.40 -7.01 8.76
C PRO A 92 -4.27 -6.64 7.57
N TYR A 93 -5.34 -5.89 7.79
CA TYR A 93 -6.30 -5.50 6.74
C TYR A 93 -5.76 -4.34 5.90
N SER A 94 -5.18 -3.31 6.53
CA SER A 94 -4.56 -2.21 5.79
C SER A 94 -3.40 -2.69 4.92
N ALA A 95 -2.55 -3.59 5.45
CA ALA A 95 -1.47 -4.21 4.70
C ALA A 95 -1.98 -5.08 3.54
N LEU A 96 -3.07 -5.83 3.75
CA LEU A 96 -3.69 -6.63 2.70
C LEU A 96 -4.21 -5.76 1.55
N VAL A 97 -4.98 -4.71 1.85
CA VAL A 97 -5.51 -3.79 0.83
C VAL A 97 -4.38 -3.11 0.06
N THR A 98 -3.32 -2.68 0.77
CA THR A 98 -2.11 -2.12 0.17
C THR A 98 -1.44 -3.11 -0.78
N THR A 99 -1.28 -4.37 -0.35
CA THR A 99 -0.67 -5.43 -1.18
C THR A 99 -1.51 -5.71 -2.42
N LEU A 100 -2.83 -5.75 -2.30
CA LEU A 100 -3.73 -5.93 -3.44
C LEU A 100 -3.60 -4.77 -4.44
N LEU A 101 -3.54 -3.54 -3.96
CA LEU A 101 -3.41 -2.37 -4.83
C LEU A 101 -2.06 -2.36 -5.57
N ILE A 102 -0.95 -2.60 -4.87
CA ILE A 102 0.38 -2.74 -5.50
C ILE A 102 0.39 -3.90 -6.48
N GLY A 103 -0.23 -5.04 -6.13
CA GLY A 103 -0.33 -6.22 -6.99
C GLY A 103 -1.08 -5.94 -8.29
N ILE A 104 -2.19 -5.20 -8.23
CA ILE A 104 -2.94 -4.77 -9.42
C ILE A 104 -2.06 -3.87 -10.29
N PHE A 105 -1.40 -2.86 -9.72
CA PHE A 105 -0.50 -1.98 -10.48
C PHE A 105 0.64 -2.75 -11.11
N PHE A 106 1.29 -3.62 -10.37
CA PHE A 106 2.38 -4.43 -10.88
C PHE A 106 1.93 -5.36 -12.02
N ALA A 107 0.77 -6.00 -11.88
CA ALA A 107 0.20 -6.85 -12.92
C ALA A 107 -0.11 -6.06 -14.20
N THR A 108 -0.63 -4.83 -14.07
CA THR A 108 -0.89 -3.96 -15.21
C THR A 108 0.39 -3.53 -15.92
N GLN A 109 1.44 -3.20 -15.16
CA GLN A 109 2.76 -2.86 -15.70
C GLN A 109 3.39 -4.03 -16.47
N VAL A 110 3.37 -5.24 -15.88
CA VAL A 110 3.90 -6.45 -16.52
C VAL A 110 3.15 -6.76 -17.82
N ARG A 111 1.81 -6.63 -17.82
CA ARG A 111 0.99 -6.81 -19.04
C ARG A 111 1.41 -5.81 -20.11
N THR A 112 1.46 -4.53 -19.79
CA THR A 112 1.79 -3.45 -20.73
C THR A 112 3.21 -3.59 -21.28
N TYR A 113 4.17 -3.94 -20.41
CA TYR A 113 5.54 -4.23 -20.82
C TYR A 113 5.62 -5.40 -21.83
N ARG A 114 4.84 -6.48 -21.59
CA ARG A 114 4.77 -7.62 -22.53
C ARG A 114 4.13 -7.27 -23.86
N MET A 115 3.27 -6.27 -23.89
CA MET A 115 2.66 -5.77 -25.12
C MET A 115 3.60 -4.84 -25.93
N GLY A 116 4.80 -4.54 -25.38
CA GLY A 116 5.78 -3.67 -26.04
C GLY A 116 5.37 -2.20 -26.09
N LEU A 117 4.43 -1.76 -25.22
CA LEU A 117 4.00 -0.38 -25.18
C LEU A 117 5.02 0.47 -24.41
N GLU A 118 5.60 1.44 -25.10
CA GLU A 118 6.50 2.43 -24.48
C GLU A 118 5.65 3.53 -23.81
N ILE A 119 5.29 3.34 -22.55
CA ILE A 119 4.54 4.30 -21.77
C ILE A 119 5.32 4.77 -20.54
N ASN A 120 4.89 5.90 -19.96
CA ASN A 120 5.37 6.31 -18.65
C ASN A 120 4.64 5.52 -17.55
N CYS A 121 5.39 5.02 -16.56
CA CYS A 121 4.84 4.22 -15.45
C CYS A 121 3.75 4.98 -14.66
N GLY A 122 3.94 6.28 -14.43
CA GLY A 122 2.97 7.12 -13.70
C GLY A 122 2.84 6.83 -12.21
N CYS A 123 3.58 5.87 -11.67
CA CYS A 123 3.51 5.51 -10.25
C CYS A 123 4.02 6.64 -9.34
N PHE A 124 5.13 7.27 -9.71
CA PHE A 124 5.78 8.34 -8.95
C PHE A 124 5.84 9.68 -9.70
N GLY A 125 4.94 9.89 -10.67
CA GLY A 125 4.85 11.13 -11.43
C GLY A 125 5.29 11.00 -12.91
N PRO A 126 5.25 12.10 -13.67
CA PRO A 126 5.59 12.08 -15.08
C PRO A 126 7.09 11.91 -15.29
N GLY A 127 7.48 11.06 -16.28
CA GLY A 127 8.85 10.96 -16.77
C GLY A 127 9.57 9.64 -16.53
N GLU A 128 9.05 8.73 -15.72
CA GLU A 128 9.64 7.41 -15.55
C GLU A 128 9.07 6.44 -16.59
N ARG A 129 9.93 6.01 -17.54
CA ARG A 129 9.53 5.06 -18.59
C ARG A 129 9.37 3.67 -18.00
N LEU A 130 8.33 2.97 -18.46
CA LEU A 130 8.12 1.57 -18.11
C LEU A 130 9.26 0.72 -18.71
N GLY A 131 10.05 0.10 -17.86
CA GLY A 131 11.20 -0.71 -18.26
C GLY A 131 11.56 -1.76 -17.22
N PRO A 132 12.58 -2.60 -17.50
CA PRO A 132 12.99 -3.67 -16.57
C PRO A 132 13.40 -3.15 -15.19
N LYS A 133 13.99 -1.97 -15.10
CA LYS A 133 14.39 -1.34 -13.83
C LYS A 133 13.15 -0.96 -13.01
N THR A 134 12.15 -0.36 -13.64
CA THR A 134 10.88 0.03 -13.00
C THR A 134 10.14 -1.21 -12.50
N LEU A 135 10.06 -2.26 -13.31
CA LEU A 135 9.44 -3.53 -12.91
C LEU A 135 10.17 -4.19 -11.73
N LEU A 136 11.50 -4.17 -11.70
CA LEU A 136 12.27 -4.71 -10.59
C LEU A 136 12.04 -3.90 -9.31
N HIS A 137 12.02 -2.58 -9.41
CA HIS A 137 11.77 -1.67 -8.30
C HIS A 137 10.36 -1.86 -7.72
N ASP A 138 9.33 -1.85 -8.57
CA ASP A 138 7.93 -2.01 -8.13
C ASP A 138 7.65 -3.43 -7.65
N GLY A 139 8.30 -4.43 -8.26
CA GLY A 139 8.31 -5.81 -7.78
C GLY A 139 8.88 -5.96 -6.37
N SER A 140 9.93 -5.20 -6.04
CA SER A 140 10.50 -5.18 -4.68
C SER A 140 9.51 -4.61 -3.64
N PHE A 141 8.72 -3.61 -4.02
CA PHE A 141 7.65 -3.09 -3.15
C PHE A 141 6.53 -4.10 -2.95
N LEU A 142 6.18 -4.87 -3.98
CA LEU A 142 5.21 -5.95 -3.86
C LEU A 142 5.70 -7.04 -2.89
N VAL A 143 6.95 -7.45 -2.99
CA VAL A 143 7.56 -8.43 -2.06
C VAL A 143 7.55 -7.88 -0.63
N LEU A 144 7.92 -6.62 -0.42
CA LEU A 144 7.87 -5.98 0.88
C LEU A 144 6.44 -5.95 1.44
N ALA A 145 5.46 -5.57 0.63
CA ALA A 145 4.05 -5.52 1.02
C ALA A 145 3.53 -6.91 1.41
N LEU A 146 3.87 -7.96 0.66
CA LEU A 146 3.54 -9.35 0.99
C LEU A 146 4.17 -9.77 2.31
N ALA A 147 5.46 -9.47 2.53
CA ALA A 147 6.15 -9.80 3.77
C ALA A 147 5.53 -9.11 5.00
N VAL A 148 5.18 -7.82 4.88
CA VAL A 148 4.49 -7.07 5.94
C VAL A 148 3.09 -7.64 6.20
N THR A 149 2.34 -7.97 5.16
CA THR A 149 1.00 -8.56 5.28
C THR A 149 1.05 -9.91 6.00
N VAL A 150 1.90 -10.82 5.55
CA VAL A 150 2.06 -12.15 6.18
C VAL A 150 2.51 -12.01 7.64
N GLY A 151 3.50 -11.15 7.89
CA GLY A 151 3.99 -10.88 9.24
C GLY A 151 2.91 -10.30 10.16
N ALA A 152 2.10 -9.37 9.67
CA ALA A 152 0.99 -8.77 10.43
C ALA A 152 -0.09 -9.81 10.78
N PHE A 153 -0.44 -10.70 9.86
CA PHE A 153 -1.39 -11.80 10.14
C PHE A 153 -0.84 -12.81 11.15
N ILE A 154 0.44 -13.18 11.05
CA ILE A 154 1.09 -14.09 12.00
C ILE A 154 1.09 -13.48 13.40
N LEU A 155 1.47 -12.20 13.52
CA LEU A 155 1.50 -11.50 14.80
C LEU A 155 0.09 -11.40 15.41
N ASN A 156 -0.91 -11.01 14.62
CA ASN A 156 -2.29 -10.91 15.07
C ASN A 156 -2.83 -12.26 15.59
N ARG A 157 -2.53 -13.36 14.88
CA ARG A 157 -2.90 -14.71 15.33
C ARG A 157 -2.23 -15.10 16.64
N ARG A 158 -0.94 -14.75 16.85
CA ARG A 158 -0.21 -15.04 18.08
C ARG A 158 -0.77 -14.26 19.28
N VAL A 159 -1.05 -12.97 19.11
CA VAL A 159 -1.65 -12.13 20.14
C VAL A 159 -3.01 -12.68 20.53
N ARG A 160 -3.84 -13.02 19.55
CA ARG A 160 -5.18 -13.57 19.78
C ARG A 160 -5.14 -14.91 20.55
N ARG A 161 -4.20 -15.79 20.22
CA ARG A 161 -4.01 -17.06 20.96
C ARG A 161 -3.62 -16.81 22.41
N LYS A 162 -2.62 -15.94 22.66
CA LYS A 162 -2.19 -15.59 24.03
C LYS A 162 -3.35 -15.05 24.89
N LEU A 163 -4.22 -14.22 24.30
CA LEU A 163 -5.40 -13.68 24.99
C LEU A 163 -6.42 -14.77 25.33
N LEU A 164 -6.65 -15.71 24.42
CA LEU A 164 -7.57 -16.83 24.67
C LEU A 164 -7.04 -17.77 25.76
N ASP A 165 -5.75 -18.10 25.73
CA ASP A 165 -5.08 -18.94 26.73
C ASP A 165 -5.14 -18.27 28.12
N SER A 166 -4.88 -16.98 28.20
CA SER A 166 -4.98 -16.19 29.45
C SER A 166 -6.42 -16.11 29.99
N ALA A 167 -7.41 -15.99 29.11
CA ALA A 167 -8.81 -15.97 29.51
C ALA A 167 -9.28 -17.35 30.04
N SER A 168 -8.82 -18.44 29.43
CA SER A 168 -9.14 -19.80 29.91
C SER A 168 -8.53 -20.11 31.28
N ASP A 169 -7.30 -19.66 31.54
CA ASP A 169 -6.61 -19.86 32.81
C ASP A 169 -7.29 -19.09 33.95
N SER A 170 -7.76 -17.86 33.67
CA SER A 170 -8.50 -17.04 34.65
C SER A 170 -9.86 -17.64 35.00
N THR A 171 -10.49 -18.39 34.11
CA THR A 171 -11.80 -19.03 34.35
C THR A 171 -11.65 -20.29 35.22
N ILE A 172 -10.52 -21.01 35.09
CA ILE A 172 -10.22 -22.23 35.86
C ILE A 172 -9.78 -21.88 37.28
N SER A 173 -9.12 -20.73 37.47
CA SER A 173 -8.62 -20.31 38.79
C SER A 173 -9.65 -19.55 39.65
N ALA A 174 -10.87 -19.36 39.20
CA ALA A 174 -11.94 -18.80 40.03
C ALA A 174 -12.29 -19.76 41.18
N PRO A 175 -12.11 -19.38 42.46
CA PRO A 175 -12.38 -20.28 43.58
C PRO A 175 -13.87 -20.62 43.64
N GLN A 176 -14.19 -21.93 43.62
CA GLN A 176 -15.50 -22.46 43.97
C GLN A 176 -15.70 -22.31 45.50
N HIS A 177 -15.85 -21.08 45.99
CA HIS A 177 -16.30 -20.81 47.34
C HIS A 177 -17.68 -20.17 47.26
N ALA A 178 -18.70 -21.03 47.19
CA ALA A 178 -20.07 -20.68 47.53
C ALA A 178 -20.80 -21.98 47.90
N GLU A 179 -20.54 -22.51 49.12
CA GLU A 179 -21.49 -23.26 49.93
C GLU A 179 -21.23 -22.98 51.39
#